data_4c85c58fd410f37da6a75d2873a5d9e8
#
_entry.id   4c85c58fd410f37da6a75d2873a5d9e8
#
_cell.length_a   1.000
_cell.length_b   1.000
_cell.length_c   1.000
_cell.angle_alpha   90.00
_cell.angle_beta   90.00
_cell.angle_gamma   90.00
#
_symmetry.space_group_name_H-M   'P 1'
#
loop_
_entity.id
_entity.type
_entity.pdbx_description
1 polymer ?
#
loop_
_entity_poly.entity_id
_entity_poly.type
_entity_poly.pdbx_seq_one_letter_code
_entity_poly.pdbx_strand_id
1 'polypeptide(L)'
;SSIWIQACNRLSAPRNKIESTEWVPYSLLGSNYSYLTQGGEVKPFKHKFSGTRQYQLYKTSALVNTDITDMAIQCISSTGMGNDKVTDLLCLTYYAGTYDQKAVTDCQLELQDTYIRLDNELGRLIAHLDKKIGNDKVLYVLTSTGYCHEQDVDYSAYKIPSGTFYMARTVN
;
A
#
# COMPACT_ATOMS: atom_id res chain seq x y z
N SER A 1 27.02 -2.46 -1.09
CA SER A 1 25.71 -1.90 -1.54
C SER A 1 25.93 -0.93 -2.68
N SER A 2 25.01 -0.89 -3.63
CA SER A 2 25.09 -0.01 -4.80
C SER A 2 25.16 1.45 -4.39
N ILE A 3 25.88 2.28 -5.16
CA ILE A 3 26.07 3.71 -4.88
C ILE A 3 24.74 4.44 -4.75
N TRP A 4 23.73 4.09 -5.56
CA TRP A 4 22.41 4.72 -5.50
C TRP A 4 21.65 4.40 -4.20
N ILE A 5 21.79 3.19 -3.63
CA ILE A 5 21.23 2.84 -2.32
C ILE A 5 21.86 3.68 -1.22
N GLN A 6 23.18 3.86 -1.27
CA GLN A 6 23.88 4.71 -0.31
C GLN A 6 23.45 6.18 -0.43
N ALA A 7 23.23 6.67 -1.64
CA ALA A 7 22.71 8.01 -1.88
C ALA A 7 21.28 8.17 -1.30
N CYS A 8 20.38 7.20 -1.53
CA CYS A 8 19.05 7.21 -0.93
C CYS A 8 19.09 7.25 0.60
N ASN A 9 19.95 6.43 1.22
CA ASN A 9 20.08 6.39 2.68
C ASN A 9 20.64 7.69 3.27
N ARG A 10 21.47 8.43 2.52
CA ARG A 10 22.00 9.73 2.96
C ARG A 10 21.01 10.86 2.80
N LEU A 11 20.26 10.88 1.68
CA LEU A 11 19.32 11.95 1.35
C LEU A 11 18.01 11.86 2.14
N SER A 12 17.59 10.66 2.45
CA SER A 12 16.38 10.40 3.23
C SER A 12 16.77 9.91 4.61
N ALA A 13 17.41 10.73 5.47
CA ALA A 13 17.65 10.26 6.83
C ALA A 13 16.34 9.66 7.41
N PRO A 14 16.10 8.32 7.30
CA PRO A 14 14.75 7.74 7.45
C PRO A 14 14.17 8.05 8.82
N ARG A 15 15.04 8.14 9.81
CA ARG A 15 14.65 8.46 11.17
C ARG A 15 14.01 9.84 11.29
N ASN A 16 14.66 10.89 10.78
CA ASN A 16 14.18 12.25 10.89
C ASN A 16 12.87 12.44 10.11
N LYS A 17 12.74 11.79 8.94
CA LYS A 17 11.53 11.78 8.14
C LYS A 17 10.36 11.15 8.91
N ILE A 18 10.57 9.98 9.52
CA ILE A 18 9.54 9.25 10.25
C ILE A 18 9.07 10.04 11.48
N GLU A 19 10.00 10.57 12.28
CA GLU A 19 9.69 11.33 13.50
C GLU A 19 8.92 12.63 13.22
N SER A 20 9.14 13.25 12.06
CA SER A 20 8.45 14.47 11.64
C SER A 20 7.14 14.22 10.87
N THR A 21 6.83 12.97 10.56
CA THR A 21 5.67 12.62 9.73
C THR A 21 4.46 12.26 10.59
N GLU A 22 3.29 12.75 10.18
CA GLU A 22 1.99 12.36 10.74
C GLU A 22 1.17 11.66 9.66
N TRP A 23 0.49 10.58 10.03
CA TRP A 23 -0.48 9.93 9.18
C TRP A 23 -1.89 10.37 9.59
N VAL A 24 -2.54 11.07 8.69
CA VAL A 24 -3.94 11.51 8.78
C VAL A 24 -4.69 11.03 7.53
N PRO A 25 -6.03 10.97 7.54
CA PRO A 25 -6.79 10.59 6.35
C PRO A 25 -6.41 11.42 5.13
N TYR A 26 -6.28 10.76 3.98
CA TYR A 26 -5.92 11.38 2.70
C TYR A 26 -6.92 12.46 2.27
N SER A 27 -8.21 12.23 2.56
CA SER A 27 -9.27 13.21 2.32
C SER A 27 -10.14 13.31 3.56
N LEU A 28 -10.24 14.52 4.12
CA LEU A 28 -11.18 14.83 5.20
C LEU A 28 -12.61 15.08 4.67
N LEU A 29 -12.79 15.16 3.36
CA LEU A 29 -14.07 15.40 2.71
C LEU A 29 -14.88 14.11 2.53
N GLY A 30 -15.04 13.39 3.59
CA GLY A 30 -16.08 12.46 3.98
C GLY A 30 -16.66 11.42 3.01
N SER A 31 -16.70 11.67 1.72
CA SER A 31 -17.40 10.80 0.78
C SER A 31 -16.67 9.47 0.49
N ASN A 32 -15.36 9.44 0.65
CA ASN A 32 -14.57 8.24 0.34
C ASN A 32 -14.49 7.25 1.51
N TYR A 33 -14.81 7.66 2.73
CA TYR A 33 -14.72 6.83 3.93
C TYR A 33 -16.07 6.36 4.47
N SER A 34 -17.17 6.71 3.81
CA SER A 34 -18.54 6.46 4.31
C SER A 34 -18.98 5.00 4.19
N TYR A 35 -18.33 4.20 3.35
CA TYR A 35 -18.76 2.82 3.10
C TYR A 35 -18.52 1.86 4.27
N LEU A 36 -17.52 2.12 5.11
CA LEU A 36 -17.15 1.24 6.22
C LEU A 36 -17.76 1.63 7.56
N THR A 37 -18.35 2.81 7.69
CA THR A 37 -18.80 3.34 8.98
C THR A 37 -20.28 3.10 9.29
N GLN A 38 -21.03 2.40 8.46
CA GLN A 38 -22.44 2.04 8.65
C GLN A 38 -23.29 3.14 9.33
N GLY A 39 -23.15 4.39 8.89
CA GLY A 39 -23.92 5.53 9.41
C GLY A 39 -23.39 6.12 10.73
N GLY A 40 -22.24 5.68 11.22
CA GLY A 40 -21.57 6.30 12.36
C GLY A 40 -20.79 7.57 11.98
N GLU A 41 -20.55 8.44 12.95
CA GLU A 41 -19.70 9.62 12.77
C GLU A 41 -18.26 9.16 12.49
N VAL A 42 -17.71 9.59 11.34
CA VAL A 42 -16.33 9.31 10.98
C VAL A 42 -15.40 10.16 11.81
N LYS A 43 -14.74 9.57 12.80
CA LYS A 43 -13.69 10.25 13.56
C LYS A 43 -12.37 10.15 12.81
N PRO A 44 -11.78 11.29 12.38
CA PRO A 44 -10.49 11.26 11.72
C PRO A 44 -9.42 10.71 12.67
N PHE A 45 -8.55 9.84 12.15
CA PHE A 45 -7.39 9.35 12.89
C PHE A 45 -6.19 10.28 12.71
N LYS A 46 -5.27 10.23 13.66
CA LYS A 46 -3.98 10.92 13.60
C LYS A 46 -2.92 10.08 14.29
N HIS A 47 -1.94 9.61 13.52
CA HIS A 47 -0.84 8.80 14.03
C HIS A 47 0.49 9.53 13.88
N LYS A 48 1.27 9.50 14.96
CA LYS A 48 2.67 9.95 15.01
C LYS A 48 3.56 8.74 15.24
N PHE A 49 4.75 8.78 14.65
CA PHE A 49 5.70 7.69 14.74
C PHE A 49 6.86 8.08 15.65
N SER A 50 6.79 7.69 16.91
CA SER A 50 7.81 8.02 17.92
C SER A 50 8.06 6.85 18.87
N GLY A 51 9.17 6.92 19.61
CA GLY A 51 9.54 5.93 20.60
C GLY A 51 10.11 4.64 20.00
N THR A 52 10.21 3.60 20.83
CA THR A 52 10.88 2.34 20.49
C THR A 52 10.23 1.56 19.36
N ARG A 53 8.91 1.75 19.15
CA ARG A 53 8.12 1.06 18.11
C ARG A 53 7.91 1.88 16.85
N GLN A 54 8.52 3.06 16.71
CA GLN A 54 8.27 3.99 15.60
C GLN A 54 8.40 3.34 14.22
N TYR A 55 9.42 2.53 13.99
CA TYR A 55 9.62 1.86 12.71
C TYR A 55 8.60 0.76 12.44
N GLN A 56 8.17 0.03 13.48
CA GLN A 56 7.13 -0.98 13.37
C GLN A 56 5.79 -0.33 12.99
N LEU A 57 5.42 0.75 13.67
CA LEU A 57 4.19 1.48 13.40
C LEU A 57 4.22 2.12 12.01
N TYR A 58 5.35 2.69 11.60
CA TYR A 58 5.50 3.27 10.26
C TYR A 58 5.36 2.21 9.15
N LYS A 59 5.99 1.04 9.31
CA LYS A 59 5.93 -0.05 8.32
C LYS A 59 4.52 -0.65 8.16
N THR A 60 3.65 -0.48 9.14
CA THR A 60 2.25 -0.91 9.08
C THR A 60 1.28 0.26 8.81
N SER A 61 1.80 1.39 8.37
CA SER A 61 1.01 2.53 7.90
C SER A 61 0.99 2.60 6.37
N ALA A 62 0.00 3.31 5.83
CA ALA A 62 -0.08 3.56 4.39
C ALA A 62 1.14 4.31 3.83
N LEU A 63 1.84 5.08 4.68
CA LEU A 63 2.92 5.97 4.25
C LEU A 63 4.17 5.21 3.78
N VAL A 64 4.38 3.97 4.24
CA VAL A 64 5.48 3.14 3.76
C VAL A 64 5.39 2.86 2.27
N ASN A 65 4.19 2.83 1.71
CA ASN A 65 3.97 2.57 0.29
C ASN A 65 4.56 3.68 -0.60
N THR A 66 4.53 4.92 -0.13
CA THR A 66 5.21 6.03 -0.81
C THR A 66 6.72 5.83 -0.87
N ASP A 67 7.34 5.40 0.23
CA ASP A 67 8.78 5.11 0.25
C ASP A 67 9.14 3.94 -0.67
N ILE A 68 8.29 2.91 -0.75
CA ILE A 68 8.50 1.77 -1.66
C ILE A 68 8.46 2.25 -3.12
N THR A 69 7.49 3.07 -3.49
CA THR A 69 7.40 3.64 -4.85
C THR A 69 8.59 4.55 -5.16
N ASP A 70 9.00 5.41 -4.23
CA ASP A 70 10.16 6.29 -4.40
C ASP A 70 11.43 5.48 -4.63
N MET A 71 11.65 4.43 -3.83
CA MET A 71 12.78 3.52 -4.00
C MET A 71 12.73 2.76 -5.33
N ALA A 72 11.56 2.32 -5.76
CA ALA A 72 11.38 1.65 -7.05
C ALA A 72 11.74 2.58 -8.21
N ILE A 73 11.22 3.80 -8.23
CA ILE A 73 11.51 4.83 -9.23
C ILE A 73 13.01 5.15 -9.26
N GLN A 74 13.63 5.27 -8.11
CA GLN A 74 15.06 5.52 -8.00
C GLN A 74 15.89 4.33 -8.52
N CYS A 75 15.47 3.10 -8.20
CA CYS A 75 16.09 1.88 -8.70
C CYS A 75 16.05 1.83 -10.23
N ILE A 76 14.86 1.95 -10.82
CA ILE A 76 14.65 1.95 -12.28
C ILE A 76 15.53 3.00 -12.95
N SER A 77 15.57 4.21 -12.36
CA SER A 77 16.32 5.34 -12.93
C SER A 77 17.84 5.14 -12.84
N SER A 78 18.33 4.55 -11.75
CA SER A 78 19.77 4.42 -11.47
C SER A 78 20.41 3.19 -12.08
N THR A 79 19.63 2.14 -12.35
CA THR A 79 20.14 0.88 -12.92
C THR A 79 19.93 0.77 -14.42
N GLY A 80 19.12 1.66 -15.00
CA GLY A 80 18.83 1.63 -16.43
C GLY A 80 17.89 0.50 -16.86
N MET A 81 17.08 -0.03 -15.94
CA MET A 81 16.09 -1.05 -16.26
C MET A 81 15.23 -0.66 -17.46
N GLY A 82 14.98 -1.64 -18.35
CA GLY A 82 14.20 -1.46 -19.57
C GLY A 82 14.93 -0.76 -20.71
N ASN A 83 16.23 -0.46 -20.59
CA ASN A 83 16.99 0.26 -21.62
C ASN A 83 17.70 -0.63 -22.63
N ASP A 84 17.76 -1.93 -22.40
CA ASP A 84 18.42 -2.89 -23.29
C ASP A 84 17.46 -3.99 -23.79
N LYS A 85 18.01 -5.06 -24.38
CA LYS A 85 17.22 -6.18 -24.92
C LYS A 85 17.03 -7.31 -23.92
N VAL A 86 17.59 -7.20 -22.73
CA VAL A 86 17.45 -8.20 -21.67
C VAL A 86 16.23 -7.85 -20.82
N THR A 87 15.40 -8.86 -20.56
CA THR A 87 14.23 -8.66 -19.71
C THR A 87 14.65 -8.45 -18.27
N ASP A 88 14.25 -7.32 -17.70
CA ASP A 88 14.41 -7.03 -16.28
C ASP A 88 13.21 -7.53 -15.48
N LEU A 89 13.43 -7.87 -14.21
CA LEU A 89 12.38 -8.21 -13.25
C LEU A 89 12.47 -7.28 -12.03
N LEU A 90 11.39 -6.55 -11.76
CA LEU A 90 11.25 -5.75 -10.55
C LEU A 90 10.15 -6.32 -9.67
N CYS A 91 10.51 -6.78 -8.47
CA CYS A 91 9.57 -7.27 -7.48
C CYS A 91 9.42 -6.24 -6.36
N LEU A 92 8.19 -5.82 -6.10
CA LEU A 92 7.84 -4.86 -5.04
C LEU A 92 6.82 -5.48 -4.10
N THR A 93 6.96 -5.19 -2.81
CA THR A 93 5.97 -5.61 -1.81
C THR A 93 5.41 -4.37 -1.14
N TYR A 94 4.15 -4.06 -1.43
CA TYR A 94 3.41 -2.99 -0.80
C TYR A 94 2.68 -3.48 0.44
N TYR A 95 2.46 -2.57 1.39
CA TYR A 95 1.67 -2.86 2.57
C TYR A 95 0.18 -2.57 2.32
N ALA A 96 -0.66 -3.58 2.50
CA ALA A 96 -2.11 -3.49 2.35
C ALA A 96 -2.85 -4.12 3.55
N GLY A 97 -2.17 -4.20 4.71
CA GLY A 97 -2.70 -4.78 5.93
C GLY A 97 -3.24 -3.74 6.93
N THR A 98 -3.65 -4.23 8.07
CA THR A 98 -4.19 -3.43 9.17
C THR A 98 -3.09 -2.69 9.93
N TYR A 99 -3.38 -1.46 10.37
CA TYR A 99 -2.43 -0.67 11.14
C TYR A 99 -2.07 -1.34 12.47
N ASP A 100 -0.77 -1.45 12.74
CA ASP A 100 -0.21 -2.08 13.93
C ASP A 100 -0.72 -3.53 14.17
N GLN A 101 -1.11 -4.22 13.09
CA GLN A 101 -1.67 -5.57 13.13
C GLN A 101 -2.93 -5.70 14.01
N LYS A 102 -3.68 -4.62 14.17
CA LYS A 102 -4.94 -4.59 14.90
C LYS A 102 -6.03 -5.35 14.14
N ALA A 103 -7.11 -5.68 14.84
CA ALA A 103 -8.30 -6.20 14.18
C ALA A 103 -8.86 -5.15 13.19
N VAL A 104 -9.48 -5.61 12.10
CA VAL A 104 -10.08 -4.72 11.09
C VAL A 104 -11.08 -3.76 11.72
N THR A 105 -11.88 -4.22 12.67
CA THR A 105 -12.86 -3.42 13.42
C THR A 105 -12.25 -2.22 14.14
N ASP A 106 -10.99 -2.31 14.54
CA ASP A 106 -10.30 -1.30 15.34
C ASP A 106 -9.53 -0.27 14.50
N CYS A 107 -9.42 -0.49 13.19
CA CYS A 107 -8.66 0.36 12.29
C CYS A 107 -9.27 0.44 10.87
N GLN A 108 -10.58 0.45 10.77
CA GLN A 108 -11.30 0.46 9.48
C GLN A 108 -10.94 1.66 8.61
N LEU A 109 -10.82 2.86 9.21
CA LEU A 109 -10.47 4.07 8.48
C LEU A 109 -9.03 4.07 7.99
N GLU A 110 -8.11 3.58 8.82
CA GLU A 110 -6.70 3.42 8.46
C GLU A 110 -6.55 2.40 7.32
N LEU A 111 -7.30 1.31 7.37
CA LEU A 111 -7.29 0.30 6.32
C LEU A 111 -7.82 0.88 5.00
N GLN A 112 -8.94 1.60 5.04
CA GLN A 112 -9.48 2.25 3.85
C GLN A 112 -8.50 3.29 3.28
N ASP A 113 -7.90 4.13 4.13
CA ASP A 113 -6.90 5.11 3.73
C ASP A 113 -5.67 4.42 3.10
N THR A 114 -5.29 3.26 3.64
CA THR A 114 -4.19 2.45 3.10
C THR A 114 -4.47 2.02 1.66
N TYR A 115 -5.67 1.55 1.34
CA TYR A 115 -6.04 1.17 -0.02
C TYR A 115 -6.12 2.37 -0.96
N ILE A 116 -6.68 3.50 -0.52
CA ILE A 116 -6.73 4.72 -1.32
C ILE A 116 -5.32 5.21 -1.67
N ARG A 117 -4.41 5.23 -0.70
CA ARG A 117 -3.03 5.64 -0.94
C ARG A 117 -2.26 4.63 -1.79
N LEU A 118 -2.50 3.33 -1.58
CA LEU A 118 -1.88 2.28 -2.38
C LEU A 118 -2.28 2.40 -3.86
N ASP A 119 -3.55 2.65 -4.16
CA ASP A 119 -4.03 2.89 -5.52
C ASP A 119 -3.29 4.07 -6.16
N ASN A 120 -3.17 5.20 -5.44
CA ASN A 120 -2.43 6.36 -5.92
C ASN A 120 -0.93 6.05 -6.17
N GLU A 121 -0.29 5.26 -5.30
CA GLU A 121 1.11 4.88 -5.45
C GLU A 121 1.33 3.93 -6.62
N LEU A 122 0.43 2.96 -6.84
CA LEU A 122 0.45 2.10 -8.02
C LEU A 122 0.25 2.92 -9.30
N GLY A 123 -0.70 3.84 -9.32
CA GLY A 123 -0.91 4.76 -10.44
C GLY A 123 0.34 5.60 -10.74
N ARG A 124 1.01 6.12 -9.71
CA ARG A 124 2.25 6.89 -9.83
C ARG A 124 3.40 6.06 -10.41
N LEU A 125 3.56 4.81 -9.95
CA LEU A 125 4.58 3.90 -10.47
C LEU A 125 4.32 3.55 -11.94
N ILE A 126 3.08 3.17 -12.27
CA ILE A 126 2.66 2.82 -13.64
C ILE A 126 2.91 4.01 -14.58
N ALA A 127 2.46 5.21 -14.21
CA ALA A 127 2.68 6.41 -15.02
C ALA A 127 4.18 6.72 -15.24
N HIS A 128 5.02 6.47 -14.23
CA HIS A 128 6.46 6.61 -14.37
C HIS A 128 7.05 5.60 -15.36
N LEU A 129 6.66 4.34 -15.28
CA LEU A 129 7.13 3.27 -16.16
C LEU A 129 6.67 3.49 -17.61
N ASP A 130 5.41 3.85 -17.82
CA ASP A 130 4.86 4.12 -19.14
C ASP A 130 5.60 5.28 -19.82
N LYS A 131 5.90 6.33 -19.05
CA LYS A 131 6.66 7.48 -19.57
C LYS A 131 8.12 7.13 -19.88
N LYS A 132 8.75 6.29 -19.07
CA LYS A 132 10.18 6.01 -19.15
C LYS A 132 10.52 4.87 -20.10
N ILE A 133 9.73 3.82 -20.10
CA ILE A 133 10.00 2.57 -20.83
C ILE A 133 9.04 2.41 -22.01
N GLY A 134 7.77 2.77 -21.83
CA GLY A 134 6.68 2.59 -22.78
C GLY A 134 5.69 1.52 -22.30
N ASN A 135 4.41 1.76 -22.46
CA ASN A 135 3.31 0.90 -21.98
C ASN A 135 3.24 -0.46 -22.69
N ASP A 136 3.79 -0.54 -23.89
CA ASP A 136 3.88 -1.77 -24.70
C ASP A 136 5.05 -2.70 -24.31
N LYS A 137 5.93 -2.25 -23.42
CA LYS A 137 7.15 -2.96 -23.02
C LYS A 137 7.14 -3.42 -21.56
N VAL A 138 6.09 -3.17 -20.82
CA VAL A 138 5.99 -3.51 -19.41
C VAL A 138 4.84 -4.47 -19.19
N LEU A 139 5.12 -5.62 -18.58
CA LEU A 139 4.11 -6.54 -18.08
C LEU A 139 3.93 -6.32 -16.57
N TYR A 140 2.71 -5.95 -16.17
CA TYR A 140 2.35 -5.78 -14.77
C TYR A 140 1.70 -7.06 -14.23
N VAL A 141 2.19 -7.54 -13.10
CA VAL A 141 1.59 -8.68 -12.38
C VAL A 141 1.32 -8.23 -10.95
N LEU A 142 0.06 -8.23 -10.55
CA LEU A 142 -0.37 -7.91 -9.20
C LEU A 142 -0.90 -9.18 -8.53
N THR A 143 -0.38 -9.48 -7.34
CA THR A 143 -0.83 -10.62 -6.53
C THR A 143 -0.79 -10.27 -5.06
N SER A 144 -1.57 -10.97 -4.24
CA SER A 144 -1.46 -10.85 -2.79
C SER A 144 -0.48 -11.90 -2.23
N THR A 145 0.20 -11.56 -1.15
CA THR A 145 1.12 -12.45 -0.43
C THR A 145 0.45 -13.25 0.68
N GLY A 146 -0.83 -13.05 0.88
CA GLY A 146 -1.63 -13.72 1.88
C GLY A 146 -3.11 -13.44 1.69
N TYR A 147 -3.92 -14.04 2.53
CA TYR A 147 -5.34 -13.77 2.61
C TYR A 147 -5.69 -13.40 4.05
N CYS A 148 -6.64 -12.49 4.20
CA CYS A 148 -7.24 -12.19 5.47
C CYS A 148 -8.45 -13.11 5.64
N HIS A 149 -8.52 -13.85 6.75
CA HIS A 149 -9.78 -14.45 7.18
C HIS A 149 -10.65 -13.32 7.72
N GLU A 150 -11.41 -12.70 6.86
CA GLU A 150 -12.51 -11.86 7.31
C GLU A 150 -13.65 -12.78 7.76
N GLN A 151 -14.32 -12.40 8.85
CA GLN A 151 -15.64 -12.96 9.15
C GLN A 151 -16.53 -12.68 7.95
N ASP A 152 -17.37 -13.63 7.60
CA ASP A 152 -18.32 -13.50 6.48
C ASP A 152 -19.08 -12.17 6.61
N VAL A 153 -18.69 -11.18 5.83
CA VAL A 153 -19.39 -9.89 5.79
C VAL A 153 -20.61 -10.09 4.92
N ASP A 154 -21.79 -9.85 5.50
CA ASP A 154 -23.03 -9.87 4.74
C ASP A 154 -23.11 -8.64 3.82
N TYR A 155 -22.76 -8.83 2.55
CA TYR A 155 -22.86 -7.81 1.52
C TYR A 155 -24.26 -7.72 0.88
N SER A 156 -25.26 -8.43 1.41
CA SER A 156 -26.63 -8.45 0.85
C SER A 156 -27.27 -7.05 0.83
N ALA A 157 -26.93 -6.20 1.82
CA ALA A 157 -27.37 -4.80 1.86
C ALA A 157 -26.93 -3.98 0.64
N TYR A 158 -25.84 -4.38 0.00
CA TYR A 158 -25.29 -3.75 -1.22
C TYR A 158 -25.68 -4.49 -2.51
N LYS A 159 -26.59 -5.48 -2.41
CA LYS A 159 -26.99 -6.34 -3.54
C LYS A 159 -25.80 -7.06 -4.19
N ILE A 160 -24.74 -7.31 -3.45
CA ILE A 160 -23.58 -8.07 -3.90
C ILE A 160 -23.78 -9.52 -3.44
N PRO A 161 -23.88 -10.49 -4.38
CA PRO A 161 -23.93 -11.90 -4.00
C PRO A 161 -22.66 -12.28 -3.25
N SER A 162 -22.80 -12.76 -2.03
CA SER A 162 -21.70 -13.27 -1.23
C SER A 162 -21.98 -14.69 -0.79
N GLY A 163 -20.93 -15.49 -0.58
CA GLY A 163 -21.05 -16.85 -0.13
C GLY A 163 -19.70 -17.46 0.17
N THR A 164 -19.69 -18.50 0.99
CA THR A 164 -18.47 -19.22 1.37
C THR A 164 -18.17 -20.32 0.36
N PHE A 165 -16.99 -20.25 -0.25
CA PHE A 165 -16.50 -21.29 -1.16
C PHE A 165 -15.65 -22.31 -0.40
N TYR A 166 -16.10 -23.56 -0.40
CA TYR A 166 -15.37 -24.65 0.26
C TYR A 166 -14.57 -25.47 -0.75
N MET A 167 -13.27 -25.25 -0.85
CA MET A 167 -12.38 -25.97 -1.77
C MET A 167 -12.46 -27.50 -1.62
N ALA A 168 -12.59 -28.00 -0.39
CA ALA A 168 -12.68 -29.43 -0.11
C ALA A 168 -13.92 -30.12 -0.72
N ARG A 169 -14.93 -29.37 -1.16
CA ARG A 169 -16.13 -29.92 -1.81
C ARG A 169 -16.07 -29.88 -3.33
N THR A 170 -15.07 -29.23 -3.91
CA THR A 170 -14.98 -28.99 -5.36
C THR A 170 -13.98 -29.93 -6.04
N VAL A 171 -13.21 -30.69 -5.28
CA VAL A 171 -12.14 -31.60 -5.78
C VAL A 171 -12.58 -33.09 -5.73
N ASN A 172 -13.88 -33.39 -5.60
CA ASN A 172 -14.43 -34.75 -5.73
C ASN A 172 -15.16 -34.91 -7.04
#